data_ddf4afa31c366443df7923f6b9f86782
#
_entry.id   ddf4afa31c366443df7923f6b9f86782
#
_cell.length_a   1.000
_cell.length_b   1.000
_cell.length_c   1.000
_cell.angle_alpha   90.00
_cell.angle_beta   90.00
_cell.angle_gamma   90.00
#
_symmetry.space_group_name_H-M   'P 1'
#
loop_
_entity.id
_entity.type
_entity.pdbx_description
1 polymer ?
#
loop_
_entity_poly.entity_id
_entity_poly.type
_entity_poly.pdbx_seq_one_letter_code
_entity_poly.pdbx_strand_id
1 'polypeptide(L)'
;MNPLEKIAEQLYTAEIQNKPIQPIRTAFPNERDIDAAYQIQQLVTQKKLAEGAKSVGKKIGLTSFAVQKQLGVDEPDFGVLTDEMQIKNHAKLSSENLMQPKAEAEWAFVLKHNLDVENITLIDVKNAIDYAVVAIEIVGSRIKNWNIKITDTIADNASASHFVLGSKKIEWSKIDMVNCEMKMFKNSNIVSEGNGQACMGNPLKAVLWLAQTMQKHHQPLQAGEIILSGALGPMTVIEKGDRLSASIDDFDSVEFQVV
;
A
#
# COMPACT_ATOMS: atom_id res chain seq x y z
N MET A 1 25.86 15.22 -3.83
CA MET A 1 24.63 14.39 -3.94
C MET A 1 24.95 13.23 -4.85
N ASN A 2 24.85 12.01 -4.35
CA ASN A 2 25.06 10.82 -5.16
C ASN A 2 23.88 10.58 -6.14
N PRO A 3 23.97 9.66 -7.13
CA PRO A 3 22.90 9.43 -8.08
C PRO A 3 21.56 9.06 -7.45
N LEU A 4 21.55 8.23 -6.38
CA LEU A 4 20.32 7.80 -5.71
C LEU A 4 19.66 8.98 -4.95
N GLU A 5 20.46 9.82 -4.28
CA GLU A 5 19.96 11.03 -3.63
C GLU A 5 19.31 12.00 -4.63
N LYS A 6 19.84 12.10 -5.86
CA LYS A 6 19.24 12.93 -6.90
C LYS A 6 17.86 12.41 -7.32
N ILE A 7 17.74 11.10 -7.48
CA ILE A 7 16.46 10.47 -7.83
C ILE A 7 15.45 10.64 -6.68
N ALA A 8 15.88 10.42 -5.44
CA ALA A 8 15.04 10.64 -4.27
C ALA A 8 14.52 12.08 -4.20
N GLU A 9 15.39 13.07 -4.47
CA GLU A 9 14.98 14.49 -4.51
C GLU A 9 14.01 14.79 -5.65
N GLN A 10 14.15 14.14 -6.82
CA GLN A 10 13.21 14.28 -7.93
C GLN A 10 11.82 13.73 -7.57
N LEU A 11 11.74 12.54 -6.97
CA LEU A 11 10.48 11.94 -6.53
C LEU A 11 9.81 12.77 -5.44
N TYR A 12 10.57 13.18 -4.43
CA TYR A 12 10.09 14.05 -3.37
C TYR A 12 9.53 15.38 -3.92
N THR A 13 10.28 16.02 -4.81
CA THR A 13 9.86 17.29 -5.44
C THR A 13 8.62 17.10 -6.32
N ALA A 14 8.54 15.99 -7.07
CA ALA A 14 7.37 15.64 -7.87
C ALA A 14 6.11 15.54 -7.00
N GLU A 15 6.21 14.93 -5.83
CA GLU A 15 5.10 14.81 -4.87
C GLU A 15 4.68 16.18 -4.33
N ILE A 16 5.61 16.98 -3.80
CA ILE A 16 5.32 18.30 -3.24
C ILE A 16 4.71 19.25 -4.28
N GLN A 17 5.19 19.20 -5.52
CA GLN A 17 4.69 20.05 -6.60
C GLN A 17 3.44 19.49 -7.30
N ASN A 18 2.98 18.30 -6.90
CA ASN A 18 1.93 17.53 -7.58
C ASN A 18 2.15 17.46 -9.10
N LYS A 19 3.39 17.17 -9.52
CA LYS A 19 3.79 17.16 -10.93
C LYS A 19 4.52 15.87 -11.29
N PRO A 20 3.89 14.95 -12.03
CA PRO A 20 4.52 13.69 -12.42
C PRO A 20 5.77 13.88 -13.28
N ILE A 21 6.77 13.03 -13.05
CA ILE A 21 8.05 13.02 -13.77
C ILE A 21 8.15 11.83 -14.72
N GLN A 22 9.17 11.84 -15.58
CA GLN A 22 9.45 10.70 -16.46
C GLN A 22 9.94 9.49 -15.64
N PRO A 23 9.82 8.26 -16.17
CA PRO A 23 10.34 7.07 -15.50
C PRO A 23 11.79 7.23 -15.06
N ILE A 24 12.08 6.80 -13.84
CA ILE A 24 13.41 6.95 -13.22
C ILE A 24 14.32 5.75 -13.46
N ARG A 25 13.79 4.61 -13.89
CA ARG A 25 14.53 3.35 -14.12
C ARG A 25 15.75 3.49 -15.02
N THR A 26 15.74 4.42 -15.98
CA THR A 26 16.86 4.69 -16.87
C THR A 26 18.05 5.37 -16.19
N ALA A 27 17.85 5.93 -14.99
CA ALA A 27 18.89 6.54 -14.19
C ALA A 27 19.59 5.53 -13.25
N PHE A 28 19.09 4.30 -13.18
CA PHE A 28 19.73 3.22 -12.43
C PHE A 28 20.87 2.59 -13.24
N PRO A 29 21.97 2.18 -12.60
CA PRO A 29 23.03 1.41 -13.26
C PRO A 29 22.50 0.12 -13.89
N ASN A 30 21.51 -0.49 -13.26
CA ASN A 30 20.74 -1.63 -13.76
C ASN A 30 19.26 -1.32 -13.55
N GLU A 31 18.46 -1.34 -14.62
CA GLU A 31 17.01 -1.07 -14.58
C GLU A 31 16.21 -1.99 -13.63
N ARG A 32 16.82 -3.08 -13.15
CA ARG A 32 16.23 -4.04 -12.21
C ARG A 32 16.92 -4.04 -10.85
N ASP A 33 17.62 -2.98 -10.49
CA ASP A 33 18.29 -2.85 -9.19
C ASP A 33 17.27 -2.54 -8.08
N ILE A 34 16.69 -3.61 -7.55
CA ILE A 34 15.67 -3.56 -6.49
C ILE A 34 16.24 -2.94 -5.21
N ASP A 35 17.49 -3.26 -4.85
CA ASP A 35 18.12 -2.73 -3.65
C ASP A 35 18.31 -1.21 -3.76
N ALA A 36 18.77 -0.72 -4.91
CA ALA A 36 18.87 0.72 -5.15
C ALA A 36 17.50 1.41 -5.12
N ALA A 37 16.44 0.75 -5.62
CA ALA A 37 15.09 1.30 -5.56
C ALA A 37 14.58 1.43 -4.11
N TYR A 38 14.80 0.44 -3.25
CA TYR A 38 14.48 0.53 -1.82
C TYR A 38 15.35 1.56 -1.09
N GLN A 39 16.61 1.74 -1.48
CA GLN A 39 17.45 2.82 -0.92
C GLN A 39 16.87 4.20 -1.26
N ILE A 40 16.39 4.42 -2.49
CA ILE A 40 15.72 5.66 -2.88
C ILE A 40 14.44 5.86 -2.07
N GLN A 41 13.60 4.83 -1.95
CA GLN A 41 12.39 4.87 -1.12
C GLN A 41 12.72 5.29 0.32
N GLN A 42 13.77 4.69 0.90
CA GLN A 42 14.22 5.00 2.25
C GLN A 42 14.68 6.46 2.38
N LEU A 43 15.41 7.00 1.40
CA LEU A 43 15.85 8.40 1.39
C LEU A 43 14.65 9.36 1.36
N VAL A 44 13.64 9.11 0.52
CA VAL A 44 12.40 9.90 0.48
C VAL A 44 11.66 9.81 1.80
N THR A 45 11.52 8.60 2.35
CA THR A 45 10.86 8.39 3.65
C THR A 45 11.58 9.13 4.77
N GLN A 46 12.91 9.01 4.87
CA GLN A 46 13.70 9.71 5.89
C GLN A 46 13.53 11.24 5.82
N LYS A 47 13.44 11.79 4.61
CA LYS A 47 13.19 13.22 4.41
C LYS A 47 11.83 13.63 4.98
N LYS A 48 10.75 12.89 4.71
CA LYS A 48 9.42 13.14 5.27
C LYS A 48 9.41 13.02 6.81
N LEU A 49 10.08 12.00 7.34
CA LEU A 49 10.18 11.83 8.80
C LEU A 49 10.95 12.99 9.45
N ALA A 50 12.00 13.51 8.82
CA ALA A 50 12.75 14.66 9.30
C ALA A 50 11.91 15.97 9.28
N GLU A 51 10.89 16.05 8.42
CA GLU A 51 9.94 17.16 8.34
C GLU A 51 8.75 17.01 9.31
N GLY A 52 8.67 15.89 10.05
CA GLY A 52 7.72 15.71 11.14
C GLY A 52 6.69 14.61 10.92
N ALA A 53 6.61 14.00 9.73
CA ALA A 53 5.77 12.85 9.49
C ALA A 53 6.17 11.67 10.39
N LYS A 54 5.21 10.79 10.72
CA LYS A 54 5.46 9.59 11.54
C LYS A 54 5.12 8.35 10.73
N SER A 55 6.02 7.37 10.72
CA SER A 55 5.69 6.06 10.18
C SER A 55 4.61 5.41 11.05
N VAL A 56 3.52 4.96 10.42
CA VAL A 56 2.41 4.27 11.10
C VAL A 56 2.21 2.83 10.63
N GLY A 57 2.95 2.41 9.62
CA GLY A 57 2.85 1.06 9.10
C GLY A 57 3.41 0.91 7.69
N LYS A 58 2.93 -0.12 7.01
CA LYS A 58 3.38 -0.45 5.64
C LYS A 58 2.22 -0.98 4.79
N LYS A 59 2.32 -0.80 3.48
CA LYS A 59 1.44 -1.40 2.49
C LYS A 59 2.20 -2.46 1.68
N ILE A 60 1.48 -3.43 1.15
CA ILE A 60 2.02 -4.48 0.28
C ILE A 60 1.40 -4.31 -1.10
N GLY A 61 2.22 -4.02 -2.09
CA GLY A 61 1.80 -3.93 -3.48
C GLY A 61 2.12 -5.21 -4.26
N LEU A 62 1.59 -5.29 -5.49
CA LEU A 62 1.83 -6.41 -6.41
C LEU A 62 1.45 -7.79 -5.83
N THR A 63 0.42 -7.85 -5.01
CA THR A 63 -0.04 -9.10 -4.38
C THR A 63 -0.83 -10.01 -5.32
N SER A 64 -1.20 -9.53 -6.50
CA SER A 64 -1.84 -10.33 -7.55
C SER A 64 -0.82 -11.02 -8.44
N PHE A 65 -0.85 -12.34 -8.53
CA PHE A 65 0.02 -13.11 -9.44
C PHE A 65 -0.14 -12.71 -10.92
N ALA A 66 -1.33 -12.25 -11.32
CA ALA A 66 -1.56 -11.76 -12.68
C ALA A 66 -0.80 -10.45 -12.93
N VAL A 67 -0.79 -9.53 -11.97
CA VAL A 67 -0.07 -8.26 -12.06
C VAL A 67 1.44 -8.49 -11.99
N GLN A 68 1.92 -9.38 -11.10
CA GLN A 68 3.34 -9.78 -11.06
C GLN A 68 3.81 -10.27 -12.42
N LYS A 69 3.06 -11.20 -13.04
CA LYS A 69 3.36 -11.72 -14.39
C LYS A 69 3.38 -10.62 -15.45
N GLN A 70 2.45 -9.67 -15.39
CA GLN A 70 2.38 -8.54 -16.33
C GLN A 70 3.61 -7.63 -16.22
N LEU A 71 4.10 -7.39 -15.00
CA LEU A 71 5.28 -6.57 -14.74
C LEU A 71 6.60 -7.34 -14.85
N GLY A 72 6.54 -8.66 -15.06
CA GLY A 72 7.73 -9.51 -15.19
C GLY A 72 8.49 -9.66 -13.87
N VAL A 73 7.76 -9.72 -12.76
CA VAL A 73 8.27 -9.95 -11.40
C VAL A 73 7.62 -11.19 -10.81
N ASP A 74 8.20 -11.74 -9.75
CA ASP A 74 7.77 -12.96 -9.08
C ASP A 74 7.52 -12.75 -7.57
N GLU A 75 7.65 -11.51 -7.12
CA GLU A 75 7.41 -11.14 -5.71
C GLU A 75 6.66 -9.82 -5.58
N PRO A 76 6.00 -9.58 -4.43
CA PRO A 76 5.40 -8.31 -4.07
C PRO A 76 6.43 -7.19 -3.88
N ASP A 77 5.95 -5.96 -3.74
CA ASP A 77 6.70 -4.83 -3.24
C ASP A 77 6.05 -4.27 -1.95
N PHE A 78 6.74 -3.35 -1.27
CA PHE A 78 6.17 -2.66 -0.11
C PHE A 78 6.45 -1.17 -0.14
N GLY A 79 5.56 -0.42 0.51
CA GLY A 79 5.72 1.01 0.78
C GLY A 79 5.52 1.32 2.26
N VAL A 80 6.04 2.47 2.70
CA VAL A 80 5.89 2.98 4.06
C VAL A 80 4.64 3.87 4.13
N LEU A 81 3.82 3.66 5.14
CA LEU A 81 2.67 4.50 5.46
C LEU A 81 3.06 5.53 6.50
N THR A 82 2.72 6.80 6.27
CA THR A 82 2.84 7.87 7.25
C THR A 82 1.48 8.32 7.76
N ASP A 83 1.46 8.95 8.93
CA ASP A 83 0.24 9.48 9.56
C ASP A 83 -0.48 10.49 8.67
N GLU A 84 0.25 11.26 7.87
CA GLU A 84 -0.30 12.22 6.91
C GLU A 84 -1.10 11.57 5.77
N MET A 85 -0.81 10.30 5.43
CA MET A 85 -1.53 9.53 4.42
C MET A 85 -2.88 9.04 4.91
N GLN A 86 -3.11 9.01 6.23
CA GLN A 86 -4.33 8.46 6.80
C GLN A 86 -5.48 9.47 6.75
N ILE A 87 -6.54 9.11 6.02
CA ILE A 87 -7.77 9.88 5.93
C ILE A 87 -8.83 9.25 6.83
N LYS A 88 -9.58 10.07 7.53
CA LYS A 88 -10.70 9.60 8.36
C LYS A 88 -11.80 9.00 7.49
N ASN A 89 -12.44 7.93 7.99
CA ASN A 89 -13.64 7.40 7.36
C ASN A 89 -14.71 8.50 7.22
N HIS A 90 -15.44 8.51 6.10
CA HIS A 90 -16.41 9.55 5.71
C HIS A 90 -15.83 10.95 5.44
N ALA A 91 -14.51 11.11 5.37
CA ALA A 91 -13.90 12.41 5.11
C ALA A 91 -13.94 12.80 3.62
N LYS A 92 -13.63 14.07 3.39
CA LYS A 92 -13.39 14.64 2.06
C LYS A 92 -11.89 14.73 1.82
N LEU A 93 -11.45 14.26 0.66
CA LEU A 93 -10.07 14.33 0.19
C LEU A 93 -9.99 15.29 -0.98
N SER A 94 -9.14 16.30 -0.89
CA SER A 94 -8.94 17.22 -2.02
C SER A 94 -8.27 16.51 -3.20
N SER A 95 -8.86 16.67 -4.39
CA SER A 95 -8.26 16.19 -5.64
C SER A 95 -6.90 16.83 -5.94
N GLU A 96 -6.64 18.01 -5.37
CA GLU A 96 -5.34 18.70 -5.52
C GLU A 96 -4.19 17.98 -4.80
N ASN A 97 -4.50 17.11 -3.84
CA ASN A 97 -3.51 16.30 -3.12
C ASN A 97 -3.26 14.93 -3.80
N LEU A 98 -3.89 14.69 -4.94
CA LEU A 98 -3.85 13.39 -5.61
C LEU A 98 -3.12 13.47 -6.95
N MET A 99 -2.25 12.50 -7.20
CA MET A 99 -1.50 12.39 -8.46
C MET A 99 -1.84 11.09 -9.16
N GLN A 100 -2.57 11.20 -10.28
CA GLN A 100 -3.01 10.05 -11.10
C GLN A 100 -3.70 8.95 -10.25
N PRO A 101 -4.68 9.30 -9.38
CA PRO A 101 -5.10 8.41 -8.32
C PRO A 101 -5.94 7.24 -8.82
N LYS A 102 -5.76 6.10 -8.13
CA LYS A 102 -6.64 4.93 -8.21
C LYS A 102 -6.96 4.46 -6.80
N ALA A 103 -8.06 3.74 -6.62
CA ALA A 103 -8.46 3.16 -5.34
C ALA A 103 -8.57 1.64 -5.44
N GLU A 104 -8.22 0.96 -4.37
CA GLU A 104 -8.38 -0.48 -4.20
C GLU A 104 -8.84 -0.80 -2.78
N ALA A 105 -9.65 -1.86 -2.63
CA ALA A 105 -10.18 -2.29 -1.35
C ALA A 105 -9.44 -3.53 -0.85
N GLU A 106 -9.16 -3.57 0.46
CA GLU A 106 -8.33 -4.58 1.08
C GLU A 106 -8.56 -4.73 2.58
N TRP A 107 -7.88 -5.67 3.19
CA TRP A 107 -7.76 -5.75 4.63
C TRP A 107 -6.58 -4.93 5.14
N ALA A 108 -6.80 -4.17 6.20
CA ALA A 108 -5.74 -3.63 7.03
C ALA A 108 -5.65 -4.44 8.33
N PHE A 109 -4.44 -4.86 8.69
CA PHE A 109 -4.16 -5.53 9.96
C PHE A 109 -3.41 -4.60 10.89
N VAL A 110 -3.77 -4.60 12.17
CA VAL A 110 -3.05 -3.87 13.22
C VAL A 110 -2.35 -4.87 14.12
N LEU A 111 -1.06 -4.66 14.34
CA LEU A 111 -0.25 -5.55 15.15
C LEU A 111 -0.33 -5.19 16.63
N LYS A 112 -0.37 -6.21 17.51
CA LYS A 112 -0.25 -6.10 18.98
C LYS A 112 1.12 -6.52 19.50
N HIS A 113 1.89 -7.26 18.69
CA HIS A 113 3.24 -7.72 19.03
C HIS A 113 4.20 -7.44 17.90
N ASN A 114 5.46 -7.21 18.22
CA ASN A 114 6.54 -7.13 17.26
C ASN A 114 6.73 -8.48 16.55
N LEU A 115 7.07 -8.44 15.25
CA LEU A 115 7.48 -9.60 14.48
C LEU A 115 9.01 -9.58 14.30
N ASP A 116 9.71 -9.79 15.42
CA ASP A 116 11.18 -9.79 15.50
C ASP A 116 11.67 -11.15 16.04
N VAL A 117 11.41 -12.20 15.26
CA VAL A 117 11.83 -13.57 15.58
C VAL A 117 12.53 -14.17 14.37
N GLU A 118 13.48 -15.08 14.60
CA GLU A 118 14.11 -15.83 13.51
C GLU A 118 13.06 -16.74 12.83
N ASN A 119 13.14 -16.86 11.49
CA ASN A 119 12.29 -17.75 10.70
C ASN A 119 10.78 -17.53 10.92
N ILE A 120 10.31 -16.28 10.79
CA ILE A 120 8.91 -15.90 10.94
C ILE A 120 8.01 -16.84 10.14
N THR A 121 7.00 -17.38 10.81
CA THR A 121 5.99 -18.29 10.27
C THR A 121 4.61 -17.62 10.21
N LEU A 122 3.67 -18.26 9.53
CA LEU A 122 2.28 -17.81 9.51
C LEU A 122 1.62 -17.83 10.91
N ILE A 123 2.10 -18.69 11.82
CA ILE A 123 1.63 -18.75 13.19
C ILE A 123 2.07 -17.48 13.94
N ASP A 124 3.30 -17.03 13.75
CA ASP A 124 3.81 -15.81 14.38
C ASP A 124 3.03 -14.59 13.89
N VAL A 125 2.76 -14.49 12.59
CA VAL A 125 1.91 -13.44 12.02
C VAL A 125 0.52 -13.44 12.66
N LYS A 126 -0.14 -14.60 12.73
CA LYS A 126 -1.45 -14.75 13.35
C LYS A 126 -1.47 -14.32 14.82
N ASN A 127 -0.44 -14.64 15.56
CA ASN A 127 -0.31 -14.27 16.98
C ASN A 127 -0.01 -12.77 17.16
N ALA A 128 0.66 -12.15 16.20
CA ALA A 128 1.02 -10.74 16.24
C ALA A 128 -0.14 -9.80 15.89
N ILE A 129 -1.14 -10.26 15.13
CA ILE A 129 -2.30 -9.43 14.75
C ILE A 129 -3.24 -9.24 15.95
N ASP A 130 -3.60 -8.00 16.23
CA ASP A 130 -4.64 -7.61 17.18
C ASP A 130 -6.02 -7.72 16.54
N TYR A 131 -6.25 -6.95 15.48
CA TYR A 131 -7.51 -6.93 14.74
C TYR A 131 -7.29 -6.63 13.25
N ALA A 132 -8.34 -6.88 12.47
CA ALA A 132 -8.45 -6.43 11.09
C ALA A 132 -9.50 -5.33 10.95
N VAL A 133 -9.35 -4.48 9.94
CA VAL A 133 -10.37 -3.51 9.52
C VAL A 133 -10.46 -3.51 8.00
N VAL A 134 -11.65 -3.18 7.47
CA VAL A 134 -11.82 -2.93 6.04
C VAL A 134 -11.07 -1.64 5.68
N ALA A 135 -10.36 -1.62 4.57
CA ALA A 135 -9.59 -0.46 4.13
C ALA A 135 -9.83 -0.15 2.65
N ILE A 136 -9.66 1.11 2.30
CA ILE A 136 -9.41 1.54 0.92
C ILE A 136 -8.00 2.14 0.89
N GLU A 137 -7.13 1.60 0.05
CA GLU A 137 -5.89 2.27 -0.32
C GLU A 137 -6.13 3.16 -1.54
N ILE A 138 -5.61 4.38 -1.50
CA ILE A 138 -5.51 5.27 -2.65
C ILE A 138 -4.06 5.25 -3.10
N VAL A 139 -3.81 4.64 -4.24
CA VAL A 139 -2.51 4.65 -4.89
C VAL A 139 -2.39 5.84 -5.81
N GLY A 140 -1.19 6.38 -5.93
CA GLY A 140 -0.86 7.48 -6.83
C GLY A 140 0.57 7.37 -7.31
N SER A 141 0.84 7.69 -8.56
CA SER A 141 2.20 7.58 -9.09
C SER A 141 2.80 8.94 -9.40
N ARG A 142 4.02 9.17 -8.88
CA ARG A 142 4.89 10.29 -9.27
C ARG A 142 5.49 10.09 -10.64
N ILE A 143 5.31 8.89 -11.23
CA ILE A 143 5.76 8.57 -12.58
C ILE A 143 4.63 8.81 -13.58
N LYS A 144 4.90 9.60 -14.61
CA LYS A 144 3.92 10.05 -15.59
C LYS A 144 3.25 8.89 -16.31
N ASN A 145 1.91 8.96 -16.41
CA ASN A 145 1.04 8.03 -17.14
C ASN A 145 1.14 6.58 -16.64
N TRP A 146 1.52 6.38 -15.38
CA TRP A 146 1.73 5.04 -14.83
C TRP A 146 2.70 4.18 -15.68
N ASN A 147 3.65 4.83 -16.37
CA ASN A 147 4.69 4.13 -17.12
C ASN A 147 5.76 3.57 -16.20
N ILE A 148 5.37 2.65 -15.32
CA ILE A 148 6.20 2.07 -14.26
C ILE A 148 6.70 0.67 -14.62
N LYS A 149 7.90 0.35 -14.13
CA LYS A 149 8.42 -1.00 -13.89
C LYS A 149 8.68 -1.15 -12.40
N ILE A 150 9.15 -2.32 -11.98
CA ILE A 150 9.34 -2.65 -10.56
C ILE A 150 10.22 -1.64 -9.81
N THR A 151 11.31 -1.20 -10.39
CA THR A 151 12.21 -0.21 -9.77
C THR A 151 11.59 1.18 -9.66
N ASP A 152 10.76 1.57 -10.65
CA ASP A 152 10.04 2.84 -10.59
C ASP A 152 9.04 2.82 -9.42
N THR A 153 8.21 1.76 -9.29
CA THR A 153 7.18 1.68 -8.25
C THR A 153 7.78 1.56 -6.86
N ILE A 154 8.79 0.73 -6.66
CA ILE A 154 9.48 0.59 -5.36
C ILE A 154 10.07 1.94 -4.92
N ALA A 155 10.84 2.60 -5.78
CA ALA A 155 11.45 3.89 -5.45
C ALA A 155 10.40 4.98 -5.18
N ASP A 156 9.23 4.87 -5.84
CA ASP A 156 8.04 5.72 -5.68
C ASP A 156 7.13 5.24 -4.53
N ASN A 157 7.71 4.66 -3.47
CA ASN A 157 7.05 4.17 -2.28
C ASN A 157 5.93 3.14 -2.58
N ALA A 158 6.17 2.21 -3.51
CA ALA A 158 5.17 1.26 -4.01
C ALA A 158 3.86 1.95 -4.42
N SER A 159 3.98 3.15 -5.01
CA SER A 159 2.87 4.02 -5.42
C SER A 159 1.88 4.38 -4.30
N ALA A 160 2.26 4.27 -3.03
CA ALA A 160 1.40 4.69 -1.91
C ALA A 160 1.11 6.20 -1.97
N SER A 161 -0.14 6.56 -1.65
CA SER A 161 -0.59 7.95 -1.57
C SER A 161 -1.37 8.19 -0.29
N HIS A 162 -2.56 7.63 -0.14
CA HIS A 162 -3.41 7.78 1.04
C HIS A 162 -4.10 6.45 1.39
N PHE A 163 -4.71 6.39 2.57
CA PHE A 163 -5.54 5.24 2.94
C PHE A 163 -6.64 5.66 3.92
N VAL A 164 -7.74 4.91 3.88
CA VAL A 164 -8.90 5.09 4.76
C VAL A 164 -9.16 3.76 5.46
N LEU A 165 -9.35 3.79 6.77
CA LEU A 165 -9.69 2.61 7.56
C LEU A 165 -11.16 2.65 7.99
N GLY A 166 -11.83 1.51 7.91
CA GLY A 166 -13.13 1.29 8.51
C GLY A 166 -13.09 1.49 10.02
N SER A 167 -14.26 1.64 10.63
CA SER A 167 -14.37 1.98 12.06
C SER A 167 -14.45 0.76 12.97
N LYS A 168 -14.84 -0.39 12.42
CA LYS A 168 -15.10 -1.61 13.20
C LYS A 168 -13.85 -2.48 13.28
N LYS A 169 -13.34 -2.69 14.49
CA LYS A 169 -12.27 -3.65 14.76
C LYS A 169 -12.85 -5.06 14.72
N ILE A 170 -12.32 -5.89 13.85
CA ILE A 170 -12.80 -7.25 13.62
C ILE A 170 -11.74 -8.21 14.11
N GLU A 171 -12.13 -9.18 14.92
CA GLU A 171 -11.26 -10.28 15.32
C GLU A 171 -10.94 -11.11 14.06
N TRP A 172 -9.68 -11.06 13.61
CA TRP A 172 -9.26 -11.66 12.35
C TRP A 172 -9.55 -13.17 12.25
N SER A 173 -9.57 -13.89 13.38
CA SER A 173 -9.87 -15.33 13.43
C SER A 173 -11.33 -15.67 13.05
N LYS A 174 -12.21 -14.69 13.02
CA LYS A 174 -13.61 -14.83 12.59
C LYS A 174 -13.80 -14.62 11.10
N ILE A 175 -12.75 -14.26 10.37
CA ILE A 175 -12.79 -13.94 8.94
C ILE A 175 -12.31 -15.16 8.15
N ASP A 176 -13.08 -15.62 7.19
CA ASP A 176 -12.55 -16.48 6.14
C ASP A 176 -11.70 -15.64 5.18
N MET A 177 -10.41 -15.52 5.51
CA MET A 177 -9.47 -14.67 4.78
C MET A 177 -9.29 -15.05 3.30
N VAL A 178 -9.71 -16.24 2.91
CA VAL A 178 -9.58 -16.73 1.53
C VAL A 178 -10.82 -16.43 0.71
N ASN A 179 -12.00 -16.67 1.29
CA ASN A 179 -13.27 -16.62 0.56
C ASN A 179 -14.12 -15.38 0.88
N CYS A 180 -13.65 -14.48 1.78
CA CYS A 180 -14.35 -13.22 2.05
C CYS A 180 -14.61 -12.44 0.76
N GLU A 181 -15.86 -11.99 0.55
CA GLU A 181 -16.26 -11.24 -0.63
C GLU A 181 -16.04 -9.74 -0.44
N MET A 182 -15.33 -9.12 -1.35
CA MET A 182 -15.11 -7.67 -1.38
C MET A 182 -15.93 -7.04 -2.50
N LYS A 183 -16.58 -5.91 -2.18
CA LYS A 183 -17.24 -5.04 -3.16
C LYS A 183 -16.79 -3.61 -2.93
N MET A 184 -16.43 -2.94 -4.03
CA MET A 184 -16.13 -1.51 -4.02
C MET A 184 -17.05 -0.78 -4.98
N PHE A 185 -17.60 0.33 -4.49
CA PHE A 185 -18.55 1.17 -5.21
C PHE A 185 -17.94 2.53 -5.51
N LYS A 186 -18.27 3.06 -6.68
CA LYS A 186 -18.01 4.45 -7.08
C LYS A 186 -19.35 5.07 -7.49
N ASN A 187 -19.78 6.13 -6.78
CA ASN A 187 -21.05 6.81 -7.04
C ASN A 187 -22.23 5.82 -7.07
N SER A 188 -22.25 4.88 -6.11
CA SER A 188 -23.26 3.80 -5.95
C SER A 188 -23.22 2.69 -7.01
N ASN A 189 -22.31 2.72 -7.97
CA ASN A 189 -22.11 1.64 -8.94
C ASN A 189 -20.96 0.73 -8.49
N ILE A 190 -21.12 -0.58 -8.60
CA ILE A 190 -20.03 -1.52 -8.36
C ILE A 190 -18.96 -1.30 -9.42
N VAL A 191 -17.71 -1.05 -8.98
CA VAL A 191 -16.55 -0.84 -9.85
C VAL A 191 -15.45 -1.87 -9.65
N SER A 192 -15.50 -2.61 -8.55
CA SER A 192 -14.58 -3.71 -8.28
C SER A 192 -15.27 -4.75 -7.39
N GLU A 193 -15.05 -6.01 -7.69
CA GLU A 193 -15.43 -7.16 -6.89
C GLU A 193 -14.27 -8.14 -6.85
N GLY A 194 -14.14 -8.88 -5.75
CA GLY A 194 -13.12 -9.89 -5.58
C GLY A 194 -13.20 -10.57 -4.23
N ASN A 195 -12.16 -11.26 -3.86
CA ASN A 195 -12.09 -11.99 -2.59
C ASN A 195 -10.64 -12.13 -2.11
N GLY A 196 -10.47 -12.73 -0.94
CA GLY A 196 -9.17 -12.89 -0.32
C GLY A 196 -8.15 -13.70 -1.14
N GLN A 197 -8.61 -14.55 -2.07
CA GLN A 197 -7.71 -15.32 -2.94
C GLN A 197 -6.90 -14.43 -3.89
N ALA A 198 -7.42 -13.25 -4.26
CA ALA A 198 -6.73 -12.30 -5.14
C ALA A 198 -5.40 -11.82 -4.53
N CYS A 199 -5.31 -11.75 -3.20
CA CYS A 199 -4.13 -11.34 -2.46
C CYS A 199 -3.26 -12.57 -2.11
N MET A 200 -2.33 -12.96 -2.99
CA MET A 200 -1.41 -14.10 -2.80
C MET A 200 -2.10 -15.41 -2.37
N GLY A 201 -3.37 -15.59 -2.73
CA GLY A 201 -4.20 -16.71 -2.30
C GLY A 201 -4.71 -16.60 -0.85
N ASN A 202 -4.19 -15.68 -0.04
CA ASN A 202 -4.62 -15.37 1.32
C ASN A 202 -3.91 -14.09 1.82
N PRO A 203 -4.60 -13.04 2.25
CA PRO A 203 -4.00 -11.80 2.77
C PRO A 203 -2.95 -12.00 3.87
N LEU A 204 -3.12 -13.00 4.73
CA LEU A 204 -2.12 -13.32 5.76
C LEU A 204 -0.78 -13.82 5.19
N LYS A 205 -0.75 -14.36 3.99
CA LYS A 205 0.50 -14.73 3.30
C LYS A 205 1.25 -13.48 2.82
N ALA A 206 0.53 -12.44 2.41
CA ALA A 206 1.16 -11.17 2.07
C ALA A 206 1.81 -10.53 3.32
N VAL A 207 1.11 -10.55 4.47
CA VAL A 207 1.69 -10.09 5.74
C VAL A 207 2.93 -10.91 6.13
N LEU A 208 2.89 -12.23 5.95
CA LEU A 208 4.06 -13.10 6.20
C LEU A 208 5.23 -12.73 5.29
N TRP A 209 5.00 -12.53 4.00
CA TRP A 209 6.03 -12.09 3.06
C TRP A 209 6.64 -10.75 3.52
N LEU A 210 5.80 -9.78 3.88
CA LEU A 210 6.26 -8.49 4.37
C LEU A 210 7.11 -8.64 5.64
N ALA A 211 6.64 -9.41 6.62
CA ALA A 211 7.37 -9.61 7.88
C ALA A 211 8.75 -10.22 7.64
N GLN A 212 8.83 -11.24 6.78
CA GLN A 212 10.10 -11.88 6.40
C GLN A 212 11.01 -10.92 5.62
N THR A 213 10.44 -10.07 4.76
CA THR A 213 11.18 -9.06 4.00
C THR A 213 11.72 -7.98 4.94
N MET A 214 10.91 -7.47 5.86
CA MET A 214 11.35 -6.48 6.84
C MET A 214 12.44 -7.02 7.78
N GLN A 215 12.39 -8.29 8.13
CA GLN A 215 13.45 -8.96 8.89
C GLN A 215 14.77 -8.95 8.12
N LYS A 216 14.76 -9.25 6.82
CA LYS A 216 15.97 -9.18 5.96
C LYS A 216 16.54 -7.76 5.87
N HIS A 217 15.68 -6.75 5.89
CA HIS A 217 16.09 -5.34 5.91
C HIS A 217 16.47 -4.83 7.32
N HIS A 218 16.51 -5.68 8.35
CA HIS A 218 16.78 -5.31 9.75
C HIS A 218 15.82 -4.24 10.29
N GLN A 219 14.57 -4.26 9.84
CA GLN A 219 13.49 -3.36 10.22
C GLN A 219 12.22 -4.16 10.56
N PRO A 220 12.25 -5.02 11.59
CA PRO A 220 11.13 -5.89 11.91
C PRO A 220 9.85 -5.07 12.19
N LEU A 221 8.70 -5.63 11.81
CA LEU A 221 7.41 -5.00 12.03
C LEU A 221 7.13 -4.85 13.53
N GLN A 222 6.60 -3.70 13.93
CA GLN A 222 6.41 -3.33 15.33
C GLN A 222 4.93 -3.39 15.74
N ALA A 223 4.70 -3.61 17.02
CA ALA A 223 3.37 -3.47 17.62
C ALA A 223 2.81 -2.06 17.38
N GLY A 224 1.53 -1.99 17.02
CA GLY A 224 0.84 -0.75 16.65
C GLY A 224 0.92 -0.41 15.15
N GLU A 225 1.80 -1.05 14.37
CA GLU A 225 1.84 -0.80 12.92
C GLU A 225 0.58 -1.31 12.22
N ILE A 226 0.15 -0.53 11.21
CA ILE A 226 -0.91 -0.85 10.27
C ILE A 226 -0.29 -1.52 9.06
N ILE A 227 -0.79 -2.68 8.66
CA ILE A 227 -0.34 -3.40 7.48
C ILE A 227 -1.50 -3.48 6.50
N LEU A 228 -1.42 -2.75 5.38
CA LEU A 228 -2.32 -2.90 4.25
C LEU A 228 -1.91 -4.13 3.45
N SER A 229 -2.83 -5.08 3.31
CA SER A 229 -2.52 -6.44 2.82
C SER A 229 -2.28 -6.54 1.33
N GLY A 230 -2.80 -5.60 0.58
CA GLY A 230 -2.92 -5.63 -0.87
C GLY A 230 -4.32 -5.97 -1.36
N ALA A 231 -4.61 -5.54 -2.57
CA ALA A 231 -5.93 -5.52 -3.17
C ALA A 231 -6.65 -6.90 -3.19
N LEU A 232 -7.92 -6.90 -2.85
CA LEU A 232 -8.82 -8.05 -2.96
C LEU A 232 -9.55 -8.11 -4.31
N GLY A 233 -9.38 -7.09 -5.16
CA GLY A 233 -9.95 -6.99 -6.50
C GLY A 233 -9.26 -5.91 -7.34
N PRO A 234 -9.71 -5.68 -8.58
CA PRO A 234 -9.12 -4.67 -9.45
C PRO A 234 -9.21 -3.26 -8.88
N MET A 235 -8.16 -2.46 -9.07
CA MET A 235 -8.19 -1.03 -8.73
C MET A 235 -9.04 -0.24 -9.73
N THR A 236 -9.61 0.89 -9.29
CA THR A 236 -10.41 1.81 -10.13
C THR A 236 -9.82 3.21 -10.13
N VAL A 237 -9.88 3.90 -11.28
CA VAL A 237 -9.52 5.33 -11.37
C VAL A 237 -10.54 6.16 -10.60
N ILE A 238 -10.08 7.15 -9.85
CA ILE A 238 -10.92 8.08 -9.11
C ILE A 238 -10.64 9.52 -9.54
N GLU A 239 -11.69 10.34 -9.53
CA GLU A 239 -11.66 11.71 -10.01
C GLU A 239 -12.40 12.64 -9.04
N LYS A 240 -12.20 13.94 -9.21
CA LYS A 240 -12.96 14.95 -8.46
C LYS A 240 -14.47 14.74 -8.59
N GLY A 241 -15.17 14.74 -7.46
CA GLY A 241 -16.62 14.50 -7.36
C GLY A 241 -16.98 13.07 -7.02
N ASP A 242 -16.07 12.10 -7.16
CA ASP A 242 -16.35 10.71 -6.87
C ASP A 242 -16.51 10.44 -5.36
N ARG A 243 -17.49 9.59 -5.04
CA ARG A 243 -17.66 8.98 -3.73
C ARG A 243 -17.32 7.50 -3.83
N LEU A 244 -16.34 7.07 -3.06
CA LEU A 244 -15.88 5.69 -2.99
C LEU A 244 -16.35 5.06 -1.69
N SER A 245 -16.85 3.82 -1.77
CA SER A 245 -17.07 2.99 -0.59
C SER A 245 -16.67 1.55 -0.88
N ALA A 246 -16.21 0.85 0.13
CA ALA A 246 -15.90 -0.56 0.05
C ALA A 246 -16.45 -1.32 1.24
N SER A 247 -16.86 -2.56 1.03
CA SER A 247 -17.28 -3.50 2.07
C SER A 247 -16.62 -4.86 1.84
N ILE A 248 -16.42 -5.59 2.94
CA ILE A 248 -15.98 -6.98 2.88
C ILE A 248 -16.96 -7.79 3.71
N ASP A 249 -17.67 -8.71 3.07
CA ASP A 249 -18.83 -9.42 3.62
C ASP A 249 -19.78 -8.44 4.35
N ASP A 250 -20.35 -8.84 5.48
CA ASP A 250 -21.16 -8.01 6.37
C ASP A 250 -20.36 -7.45 7.57
N PHE A 251 -19.02 -7.48 7.48
CA PHE A 251 -18.19 -7.08 8.61
C PHE A 251 -18.19 -5.58 8.87
N ASP A 252 -17.91 -4.76 7.85
CA ASP A 252 -17.88 -3.30 7.94
C ASP A 252 -17.83 -2.67 6.54
N SER A 253 -18.00 -1.35 6.49
CA SER A 253 -17.78 -0.54 5.29
C SER A 253 -16.92 0.67 5.58
N VAL A 254 -16.22 1.12 4.56
CA VAL A 254 -15.36 2.30 4.60
C VAL A 254 -15.67 3.19 3.41
N GLU A 255 -15.67 4.50 3.59
CA GLU A 255 -15.97 5.44 2.50
C GLU A 255 -15.22 6.77 2.61
N PHE A 256 -15.04 7.43 1.47
CA PHE A 256 -14.58 8.82 1.38
C PHE A 256 -15.09 9.48 0.11
N GLN A 257 -14.95 10.81 0.02
CA GLN A 257 -15.34 11.58 -1.15
C GLN A 257 -14.16 12.40 -1.67
N VAL A 258 -13.93 12.41 -2.98
CA VAL A 258 -12.96 13.30 -3.64
C VAL A 258 -13.62 14.64 -3.97
N VAL A 259 -13.02 15.77 -3.52
CA VAL A 259 -13.58 17.12 -3.70
C VAL A 259 -12.63 18.04 -4.47
#